data_1a34648186555f4585a06d05fb9a864d
#
_entry.id   1a34648186555f4585a06d05fb9a864d
#
_cell.length_a   1.000
_cell.length_b   1.000
_cell.length_c   1.000
_cell.angle_alpha   90.00
_cell.angle_beta   90.00
_cell.angle_gamma   90.00
#
_symmetry.space_group_name_H-M   'P 1'
#
loop_
_entity.id
_entity.type
_entity.pdbx_description
1 polymer ?
#
loop_
_entity_poly.entity_id
_entity_poly.type
_entity_poly.pdbx_seq_one_letter_code
_entity_poly.pdbx_strand_id
1 'polypeptide(L)'
;MKILVGALPRDSGTISHTGPIGFCPQEPILYERLTCDEHFDLFGRAYRMDDDEIERSKDDIYTTLGFVAWRHARVEALSGGTRAKLNLGLALLPDPDLLLLDEPYAGFDWDTYQRFWQLTRDRRESGRSLLIISHFITDAERFDRIYDLVDGRTILR
;
A
#
# COMPACT_ATOMS: atom_id res chain seq x y z
N MET A 1 9.74 -2.19 -8.33
CA MET A 1 9.20 -1.14 -7.42
C MET A 1 10.26 -0.15 -6.92
N LYS A 2 11.37 -0.57 -6.31
CA LYS A 2 12.37 0.34 -5.67
C LYS A 2 12.92 1.45 -6.60
N ILE A 3 13.06 1.17 -7.90
CA ILE A 3 13.48 2.18 -8.89
C ILE A 3 12.37 3.21 -9.12
N LEU A 4 11.10 2.78 -9.15
CA LEU A 4 9.95 3.68 -9.37
C LEU A 4 9.78 4.70 -8.24
N VAL A 5 10.09 4.32 -7.00
CA VAL A 5 10.03 5.22 -5.83
C VAL A 5 11.35 5.93 -5.54
N GLY A 6 12.35 5.79 -6.40
CA GLY A 6 13.64 6.46 -6.24
C GLY A 6 14.57 5.86 -5.17
N ALA A 7 14.21 4.70 -4.59
CA ALA A 7 15.05 4.02 -3.61
C ALA A 7 16.28 3.33 -4.22
N LEU A 8 16.27 3.11 -5.53
CA LEU A 8 17.40 2.64 -6.32
C LEU A 8 17.56 3.50 -7.57
N PRO A 9 18.79 3.78 -8.01
CA PRO A 9 19.03 4.49 -9.27
C PRO A 9 18.56 3.65 -10.46
N ARG A 10 18.11 4.32 -11.51
CA ARG A 10 17.84 3.68 -12.82
C ARG A 10 19.11 3.66 -13.66
N ASP A 11 19.29 2.64 -14.48
CA ASP A 11 20.41 2.54 -15.42
C ASP A 11 20.18 3.43 -16.66
N SER A 12 18.92 3.54 -17.13
CA SER A 12 18.54 4.32 -18.31
C SER A 12 17.04 4.63 -18.32
N GLY A 13 16.58 5.39 -19.34
CA GLY A 13 15.18 5.73 -19.52
C GLY A 13 14.68 6.86 -18.63
N THR A 14 13.36 7.09 -18.65
CA THR A 14 12.68 8.11 -17.85
C THR A 14 11.50 7.52 -17.10
N ILE A 15 11.28 8.00 -15.89
CA ILE A 15 10.09 7.73 -15.09
C ILE A 15 9.37 9.07 -14.94
N SER A 16 8.10 9.09 -15.33
CA SER A 16 7.25 10.27 -15.18
C SER A 16 5.94 9.87 -14.52
N HIS A 17 5.56 10.61 -13.50
CA HIS A 17 4.28 10.45 -12.82
C HIS A 17 3.73 11.81 -12.43
N THR A 18 2.43 11.90 -12.24
CA THR A 18 1.75 13.07 -11.68
C THR A 18 1.24 12.70 -10.29
N GLY A 19 1.28 13.68 -9.37
CA GLY A 19 0.79 13.49 -8.01
C GLY A 19 1.68 12.63 -7.10
N PRO A 20 1.23 12.42 -5.84
CA PRO A 20 1.92 11.63 -4.84
C PRO A 20 1.88 10.14 -5.16
N ILE A 21 2.94 9.44 -4.75
CA ILE A 21 3.05 7.98 -4.84
C ILE A 21 2.96 7.38 -3.44
N GLY A 22 2.04 6.41 -3.25
CA GLY A 22 2.05 5.53 -2.11
C GLY A 22 2.83 4.24 -2.43
N PHE A 23 3.64 3.77 -1.51
CA PHE A 23 4.41 2.54 -1.71
C PHE A 23 4.24 1.58 -0.54
N CYS A 24 3.73 0.39 -0.84
CA CYS A 24 3.63 -0.73 0.09
C CYS A 24 4.69 -1.77 -0.28
N PRO A 25 5.85 -1.81 0.39
CA PRO A 25 6.88 -2.80 0.13
C PRO A 25 6.46 -4.18 0.63
N GLN A 26 7.03 -5.24 0.05
CA GLN A 26 6.81 -6.62 0.48
C GLN A 26 7.24 -6.84 1.94
N GLU A 27 8.40 -6.29 2.32
CA GLU A 27 8.88 -6.29 3.70
C GLU A 27 8.59 -4.94 4.34
N PRO A 28 7.63 -4.86 5.30
CA PRO A 28 7.29 -3.61 5.95
C PRO A 28 8.45 -3.05 6.77
N ILE A 29 8.72 -1.75 6.63
CA ILE A 29 9.65 -1.04 7.51
C ILE A 29 8.82 -0.44 8.64
N LEU A 30 8.64 -1.21 9.72
CA LEU A 30 7.85 -0.81 10.88
C LEU A 30 8.75 -0.76 12.14
N TYR A 31 8.45 0.17 13.01
CA TYR A 31 9.16 0.35 14.28
C TYR A 31 8.45 -0.43 15.37
N GLU A 32 9.07 -1.50 15.86
CA GLU A 32 8.48 -2.46 16.80
C GLU A 32 7.86 -1.82 18.06
N ARG A 33 8.45 -0.74 18.56
CA ARG A 33 8.03 -0.07 19.80
C ARG A 33 6.94 0.98 19.62
N LEU A 34 6.68 1.40 18.38
CA LEU A 34 5.60 2.34 18.08
C LEU A 34 4.27 1.61 17.95
N THR A 35 3.20 2.28 18.32
CA THR A 35 1.82 1.84 18.07
C THR A 35 1.45 2.08 16.59
N CYS A 36 0.31 1.52 16.16
CA CYS A 36 -0.22 1.80 14.82
C CYS A 36 -0.49 3.31 14.66
N ASP A 37 -1.11 3.96 15.63
CA ASP A 37 -1.38 5.40 15.60
C ASP A 37 -0.10 6.22 15.48
N GLU A 38 0.92 5.91 16.29
CA GLU A 38 2.20 6.61 16.23
C GLU A 38 2.90 6.43 14.86
N HIS A 39 2.70 5.31 14.17
CA HIS A 39 3.18 5.14 12.81
C HIS A 39 2.48 6.08 11.84
N PHE A 40 1.16 6.16 11.89
CA PHE A 40 0.40 7.08 11.04
C PHE A 40 0.80 8.53 11.30
N ASP A 41 0.96 8.93 12.56
CA ASP A 41 1.41 10.28 12.93
C ASP A 41 2.81 10.57 12.38
N LEU A 42 3.74 9.65 12.55
CA LEU A 42 5.11 9.79 12.05
C LEU A 42 5.14 9.94 10.52
N PHE A 43 4.43 9.07 9.80
CA PHE A 43 4.42 9.09 8.34
C PHE A 43 3.60 10.26 7.81
N GLY A 44 2.46 10.61 8.41
CA GLY A 44 1.66 11.77 8.04
C GLY A 44 2.46 13.06 8.12
N ARG A 45 3.19 13.27 9.21
CA ARG A 45 4.11 14.42 9.36
C ARG A 45 5.25 14.39 8.34
N ALA A 46 5.79 13.21 8.01
CA ALA A 46 6.79 13.08 6.95
C ALA A 46 6.23 13.46 5.56
N TYR A 47 4.95 13.18 5.31
CA TYR A 47 4.22 13.62 4.12
C TYR A 47 3.76 15.08 4.19
N ARG A 48 4.01 15.80 5.31
CA ARG A 48 3.60 17.20 5.55
C ARG A 48 2.08 17.38 5.62
N MET A 49 1.36 16.36 6.04
CA MET A 49 -0.07 16.44 6.33
C MET A 49 -0.29 17.21 7.64
N ASP A 50 -1.40 17.93 7.74
CA ASP A 50 -1.81 18.51 9.01
C ASP A 50 -2.46 17.45 9.94
N ASP A 51 -2.63 17.81 11.22
CA ASP A 51 -3.11 16.86 12.24
C ASP A 51 -4.56 16.39 11.92
N ASP A 52 -5.41 17.27 11.39
CA ASP A 52 -6.79 16.91 11.03
C ASP A 52 -6.83 16.00 9.80
N GLU A 53 -5.94 16.19 8.82
CA GLU A 53 -5.79 15.30 7.67
C GLU A 53 -5.32 13.91 8.11
N ILE A 54 -4.33 13.85 9.01
CA ILE A 54 -3.82 12.58 9.55
C ILE A 54 -4.94 11.82 10.26
N GLU A 55 -5.68 12.47 11.16
CA GLU A 55 -6.76 11.81 11.92
C GLU A 55 -7.85 11.27 10.99
N ARG A 56 -8.33 12.07 10.02
CA ARG A 56 -9.34 11.61 9.05
C ARG A 56 -8.85 10.40 8.27
N SER A 57 -7.63 10.49 7.72
CA SER A 57 -7.06 9.39 6.93
C SER A 57 -6.86 8.12 7.77
N LYS A 58 -6.41 8.24 9.03
CA LYS A 58 -6.27 7.09 9.95
C LYS A 58 -7.62 6.39 10.15
N ASP A 59 -8.66 7.14 10.50
CA ASP A 59 -9.97 6.57 10.80
C ASP A 59 -10.57 5.85 9.58
N ASP A 60 -10.43 6.44 8.39
CA ASP A 60 -10.84 5.81 7.14
C ASP A 60 -10.07 4.52 6.84
N ILE A 61 -8.75 4.53 7.03
CA ILE A 61 -7.88 3.38 6.80
C ILE A 61 -8.20 2.25 7.79
N TYR A 62 -8.32 2.56 9.09
CA TYR A 62 -8.68 1.57 10.10
C TYR A 62 -10.01 0.89 9.81
N THR A 63 -11.00 1.68 9.40
CA THR A 63 -12.33 1.20 9.04
C THR A 63 -12.29 0.34 7.78
N THR A 64 -11.65 0.84 6.73
CA THR A 64 -11.56 0.16 5.44
C THR A 64 -10.85 -1.18 5.54
N LEU A 65 -9.71 -1.24 6.26
CA LEU A 65 -8.92 -2.46 6.41
C LEU A 65 -9.34 -3.32 7.62
N GLY A 66 -10.28 -2.84 8.46
CA GLY A 66 -10.87 -3.59 9.55
C GLY A 66 -9.89 -3.93 10.67
N PHE A 67 -9.09 -2.97 11.15
CA PHE A 67 -8.14 -3.21 12.24
C PHE A 67 -8.10 -2.11 13.33
N VAL A 68 -9.20 -1.36 13.48
CA VAL A 68 -9.35 -0.29 14.48
C VAL A 68 -9.04 -0.74 15.90
N ALA A 69 -9.31 -2.00 16.25
CA ALA A 69 -9.02 -2.55 17.57
C ALA A 69 -7.52 -2.55 17.92
N TRP A 70 -6.65 -2.42 16.91
CA TRP A 70 -5.19 -2.47 17.05
C TRP A 70 -4.52 -1.09 17.04
N ARG A 71 -5.32 0.01 16.96
CA ARG A 71 -4.75 1.36 16.80
C ARG A 71 -3.72 1.73 17.88
N HIS A 72 -3.93 1.33 19.13
CA HIS A 72 -3.03 1.61 20.24
C HIS A 72 -2.08 0.45 20.59
N ALA A 73 -2.10 -0.63 19.80
CA ALA A 73 -1.18 -1.75 19.98
C ALA A 73 0.18 -1.44 19.35
N ARG A 74 1.27 -1.82 20.03
CA ARG A 74 2.61 -1.75 19.48
C ARG A 74 2.80 -2.78 18.39
N VAL A 75 3.64 -2.46 17.41
CA VAL A 75 3.91 -3.36 16.27
C VAL A 75 4.43 -4.73 16.72
N GLU A 76 5.26 -4.80 17.76
CA GLU A 76 5.76 -6.07 18.31
C GLU A 76 4.64 -7.05 18.75
N ALA A 77 3.45 -6.53 19.09
CA ALA A 77 2.28 -7.32 19.50
C ALA A 77 1.35 -7.69 18.34
N LEU A 78 1.61 -7.19 17.11
CA LEU A 78 0.74 -7.43 15.96
C LEU A 78 1.01 -8.78 15.31
N SER A 79 -0.05 -9.44 14.83
CA SER A 79 0.07 -10.56 13.91
C SER A 79 0.66 -10.13 12.55
N GLY A 80 1.18 -11.06 11.77
CA GLY A 80 1.67 -10.80 10.42
C GLY A 80 0.61 -10.12 9.53
N GLY A 81 -0.64 -10.59 9.58
CA GLY A 81 -1.74 -9.99 8.84
C GLY A 81 -2.05 -8.56 9.27
N THR A 82 -2.00 -8.26 10.58
CA THR A 82 -2.21 -6.89 11.06
C THR A 82 -1.04 -5.98 10.70
N ARG A 83 0.20 -6.47 10.72
CA ARG A 83 1.37 -5.74 10.20
C ARG A 83 1.23 -5.41 8.72
N ALA A 84 0.72 -6.35 7.91
CA ALA A 84 0.46 -6.13 6.50
C ALA A 84 -0.63 -5.06 6.27
N LYS A 85 -1.70 -5.04 7.09
CA LYS A 85 -2.72 -3.98 7.08
C LYS A 85 -2.11 -2.61 7.41
N LEU A 86 -1.28 -2.52 8.44
CA LEU A 86 -0.58 -1.28 8.79
C LEU A 86 0.32 -0.81 7.64
N ASN A 87 1.12 -1.70 7.05
CA ASN A 87 1.99 -1.40 5.91
C ASN A 87 1.21 -0.82 4.72
N LEU A 88 0.10 -1.48 4.34
CA LEU A 88 -0.79 -0.97 3.30
C LEU A 88 -1.41 0.37 3.69
N GLY A 89 -1.83 0.52 4.95
CA GLY A 89 -2.39 1.77 5.47
C GLY A 89 -1.42 2.93 5.37
N LEU A 90 -0.15 2.73 5.68
CA LEU A 90 0.88 3.78 5.54
C LEU A 90 1.09 4.22 4.09
N ALA A 91 0.95 3.29 3.14
CA ALA A 91 1.00 3.64 1.72
C ALA A 91 -0.25 4.40 1.24
N LEU A 92 -1.39 4.18 1.88
CA LEU A 92 -2.66 4.86 1.59
C LEU A 92 -2.77 6.24 2.25
N LEU A 93 -2.03 6.47 3.33
CA LEU A 93 -2.18 7.63 4.21
C LEU A 93 -2.20 8.99 3.47
N PRO A 94 -1.29 9.28 2.52
CA PRO A 94 -1.29 10.56 1.79
C PRO A 94 -2.33 10.61 0.66
N ASP A 95 -3.27 9.70 0.60
CA ASP A 95 -4.27 9.55 -0.46
C ASP A 95 -3.68 9.64 -1.90
N PRO A 96 -2.70 8.77 -2.25
CA PRO A 96 -1.90 8.93 -3.45
C PRO A 96 -2.68 8.69 -4.75
N ASP A 97 -2.30 9.38 -5.84
CA ASP A 97 -2.83 9.13 -7.19
C ASP A 97 -2.31 7.82 -7.79
N LEU A 98 -1.10 7.42 -7.43
CA LEU A 98 -0.48 6.16 -7.82
C LEU A 98 -0.10 5.35 -6.59
N LEU A 99 -0.64 4.14 -6.49
CA LEU A 99 -0.32 3.18 -5.43
C LEU A 99 0.52 2.03 -5.99
N LEU A 100 1.73 1.88 -5.47
CA LEU A 100 2.65 0.80 -5.83
C LEU A 100 2.63 -0.26 -4.72
N LEU A 101 2.24 -1.47 -5.05
CA LEU A 101 2.01 -2.56 -4.10
C LEU A 101 2.86 -3.78 -4.46
N ASP A 102 3.70 -4.20 -3.52
CA ASP A 102 4.57 -5.37 -3.66
C ASP A 102 4.07 -6.49 -2.75
N GLU A 103 3.40 -7.51 -3.31
CA GLU A 103 2.73 -8.61 -2.59
C GLU A 103 1.80 -8.14 -1.45
N PRO A 104 0.89 -7.17 -1.69
CA PRO A 104 0.20 -6.42 -0.64
C PRO A 104 -0.75 -7.25 0.23
N TYR A 105 -1.23 -8.38 -0.28
CA TYR A 105 -2.20 -9.25 0.39
C TYR A 105 -1.58 -10.53 1.00
N ALA A 106 -0.27 -10.62 1.01
CA ALA A 106 0.40 -11.73 1.69
C ALA A 106 0.06 -11.72 3.18
N GLY A 107 -0.53 -12.82 3.67
CA GLY A 107 -0.95 -12.97 5.07
C GLY A 107 -2.31 -12.35 5.41
N PHE A 108 -3.08 -11.83 4.44
CA PHE A 108 -4.46 -11.42 4.68
C PHE A 108 -5.37 -12.63 4.92
N ASP A 109 -6.30 -12.48 5.86
CA ASP A 109 -7.47 -13.34 5.95
C ASP A 109 -8.46 -13.02 4.81
N TRP A 110 -9.47 -13.88 4.64
CA TRP A 110 -10.45 -13.74 3.56
C TRP A 110 -11.20 -12.40 3.59
N ASP A 111 -11.61 -11.94 4.77
CA ASP A 111 -12.32 -10.68 4.92
C ASP A 111 -11.45 -9.49 4.52
N THR A 112 -10.20 -9.46 4.96
CA THR A 112 -9.23 -8.42 4.58
C THR A 112 -8.93 -8.46 3.07
N TYR A 113 -8.81 -9.65 2.48
CA TYR A 113 -8.62 -9.81 1.05
C TYR A 113 -9.80 -9.21 0.24
N GLN A 114 -11.05 -9.44 0.69
CA GLN A 114 -12.22 -8.86 0.06
C GLN A 114 -12.24 -7.32 0.18
N ARG A 115 -11.92 -6.78 1.35
CA ARG A 115 -11.82 -5.33 1.59
C ARG A 115 -10.74 -4.69 0.74
N PHE A 116 -9.59 -5.35 0.59
CA PHE A 116 -8.51 -4.91 -0.29
C PHE A 116 -9.00 -4.77 -1.74
N TRP A 117 -9.72 -5.76 -2.27
CA TRP A 117 -10.22 -5.68 -3.64
C TRP A 117 -11.35 -4.66 -3.81
N GLN A 118 -12.16 -4.44 -2.80
CA GLN A 118 -13.13 -3.34 -2.81
C GLN A 118 -12.40 -1.99 -2.87
N LEU A 119 -11.41 -1.77 -2.01
CA LEU A 119 -10.57 -0.58 -2.01
C LEU A 119 -9.93 -0.32 -3.39
N THR A 120 -9.36 -1.34 -4.03
CA THR A 120 -8.73 -1.20 -5.34
C THR A 120 -9.74 -0.78 -6.41
N ARG A 121 -10.96 -1.32 -6.34
CA ARG A 121 -12.06 -0.94 -7.24
C ARG A 121 -12.45 0.51 -7.06
N ASP A 122 -12.71 0.94 -5.82
CA ASP A 122 -13.14 2.31 -5.50
C ASP A 122 -12.09 3.33 -5.96
N ARG A 123 -10.81 3.02 -5.76
CA ARG A 123 -9.69 3.86 -6.24
C ARG A 123 -9.64 3.95 -7.76
N ARG A 124 -9.82 2.84 -8.46
CA ARG A 124 -9.87 2.80 -9.93
C ARG A 124 -11.06 3.63 -10.46
N GLU A 125 -12.23 3.47 -9.86
CA GLU A 125 -13.44 4.23 -10.23
C GLU A 125 -13.29 5.72 -10.00
N SER A 126 -12.47 6.13 -9.01
CA SER A 126 -12.11 7.54 -8.78
C SER A 126 -10.96 8.05 -9.67
N GLY A 127 -10.53 7.27 -10.67
CA GLY A 127 -9.50 7.65 -11.64
C GLY A 127 -8.07 7.50 -11.17
N ARG A 128 -7.84 6.85 -10.03
CA ARG A 128 -6.50 6.58 -9.47
C ARG A 128 -5.90 5.31 -10.04
N SER A 129 -4.58 5.23 -10.01
CA SER A 129 -3.83 4.10 -10.58
C SER A 129 -3.22 3.22 -9.50
N LEU A 130 -3.22 1.90 -9.76
CA LEU A 130 -2.57 0.92 -8.91
C LEU A 130 -1.65 0.04 -9.76
N LEU A 131 -0.44 -0.17 -9.28
CA LEU A 131 0.50 -1.15 -9.85
C LEU A 131 0.81 -2.21 -8.78
N ILE A 132 0.40 -3.43 -9.04
CA ILE A 132 0.54 -4.56 -8.11
C ILE A 132 1.56 -5.54 -8.69
N ILE A 133 2.57 -5.91 -7.88
CA ILE A 133 3.41 -7.08 -8.14
C ILE A 133 2.86 -8.24 -7.31
N SER A 134 2.65 -9.38 -7.95
CA SER A 134 2.27 -10.62 -7.27
C SER A 134 2.78 -11.84 -8.02
N HIS A 135 3.15 -12.87 -7.27
CA HIS A 135 3.50 -14.19 -7.82
C HIS A 135 2.25 -15.03 -8.14
N PHE A 136 1.11 -14.71 -7.56
CA PHE A 136 -0.14 -15.42 -7.75
C PHE A 136 -1.21 -14.46 -8.27
N ILE A 137 -1.74 -14.77 -9.46
CA ILE A 137 -2.89 -14.10 -10.03
C ILE A 137 -4.03 -15.12 -10.10
N THR A 138 -4.94 -15.05 -9.12
CA THR A 138 -6.13 -15.92 -9.10
C THR A 138 -7.29 -15.33 -9.88
N ASP A 139 -7.40 -14.01 -9.90
CA ASP A 139 -8.55 -13.27 -10.43
C ASP A 139 -8.09 -12.27 -11.52
N ALA A 140 -7.68 -12.78 -12.69
CA ALA A 140 -7.12 -11.96 -13.78
C ALA A 140 -8.08 -10.85 -14.27
N GLU A 141 -9.39 -11.08 -14.17
CA GLU A 141 -10.44 -10.11 -14.53
C GLU A 141 -10.49 -8.86 -13.63
N ARG A 142 -9.79 -8.85 -12.51
CA ARG A 142 -9.69 -7.68 -11.63
C ARG A 142 -8.71 -6.62 -12.15
N PHE A 143 -7.90 -6.96 -13.16
CA PHE A 143 -6.84 -6.11 -13.68
C PHE A 143 -7.19 -5.60 -15.09
N ASP A 144 -6.92 -4.33 -15.36
CA ASP A 144 -7.06 -3.77 -16.69
C ASP A 144 -5.94 -4.26 -17.63
N ARG A 145 -4.75 -4.52 -17.07
CA ARG A 145 -3.57 -5.03 -17.79
C ARG A 145 -2.73 -5.91 -16.89
N ILE A 146 -2.19 -6.98 -17.44
CA ILE A 146 -1.27 -7.88 -16.77
C ILE A 146 0.00 -7.96 -17.61
N TYR A 147 1.14 -7.85 -16.97
CA TYR A 147 2.45 -7.99 -17.60
C TYR A 147 3.22 -9.10 -16.91
N ASP A 148 3.78 -10.00 -17.70
CA ASP A 148 4.77 -10.96 -17.23
C ASP A 148 6.17 -10.33 -17.31
N LEU A 149 6.98 -10.52 -16.27
CA LEU A 149 8.38 -10.13 -16.27
C LEU A 149 9.23 -11.36 -16.57
N VAL A 150 9.76 -11.43 -17.79
CA VAL A 150 10.57 -12.56 -18.28
C VAL A 150 11.91 -12.01 -18.76
N ASP A 151 13.00 -12.55 -18.25
CA ASP A 151 14.38 -12.17 -18.61
C ASP A 151 14.62 -10.64 -18.63
N GLY A 152 14.07 -9.94 -17.62
CA GLY A 152 14.21 -8.49 -17.47
C GLY A 152 13.34 -7.66 -18.43
N ARG A 153 12.40 -8.27 -19.14
CA ARG A 153 11.46 -7.60 -20.07
C ARG A 153 10.03 -7.80 -19.61
N THR A 154 9.22 -6.76 -19.78
CA THR A 154 7.77 -6.85 -19.57
C THR A 154 7.07 -7.27 -20.87
N ILE A 155 6.22 -8.29 -20.78
CA ILE A 155 5.41 -8.81 -21.87
C ILE A 155 3.96 -8.69 -21.46
N LEU A 156 3.14 -7.98 -22.26
CA LEU A 156 1.70 -7.90 -22.02
C LEU A 156 1.08 -9.28 -22.24
N ARG A 157 0.32 -9.76 -21.25
CA ARG A 157 -0.41 -11.03 -21.31
C ARG A 157 -1.70 -10.88 -22.10
#